data_fa5560200cb83d8aaa8a2cc455d8acaf
#
_entry.id   fa5560200cb83d8aaa8a2cc455d8acaf
#
_cell.length_a   1.000
_cell.length_b   1.000
_cell.length_c   1.000
_cell.angle_alpha   90.00
_cell.angle_beta   90.00
_cell.angle_gamma   90.00
#
_symmetry.space_group_name_H-M   'P 1'
#
loop_
_entity.id
_entity.type
_entity.pdbx_description
1 polymer ?
#
loop_
_entity_poly.entity_id
_entity_poly.type
_entity_poly.pdbx_seq_one_letter_code
_entity_poly.pdbx_strand_id
1 'polypeptide(L)'
;SEMCIRDSYDRAKESLRVVKFVPASGAATRMFKDLFEFVREGRRTAVVGELLANRRRFAFWPELRTIIGDDADELRTVENIVAEGLRYGETPKGLVSFHRYGDEVRKAVEEHLVEGAQYAAAGGEVKIHFTVSPEHLTRFEALLAEKIPGYESRFGVKYRISFSVQDPSTDTLAVNPDCTPFRRADGRLLFRPAGHGALIGNLGKIDADIVFVKNIDNVTTDARRAIRCFIKKRWPECCSHCRSGFLNTSWPSKCRVPSWSPSPRSSRMNSA
;
A
#
# COMPACT_ATOMS: atom_id res chain seq x y z
N SER A 1 -14.02 -28.31 -8.54
CA SER A 1 -13.90 -28.09 -7.09
C SER A 1 -12.91 -26.97 -6.84
N GLU A 2 -13.06 -26.23 -5.73
CA GLU A 2 -12.22 -25.08 -5.37
C GLU A 2 -10.74 -25.46 -5.20
N MET A 3 -10.46 -26.68 -4.85
CA MET A 3 -9.10 -27.23 -4.72
C MET A 3 -8.39 -27.35 -6.07
N CYS A 4 -9.09 -27.76 -7.13
CA CYS A 4 -8.51 -27.87 -8.48
C CYS A 4 -8.06 -26.50 -9.05
N ILE A 5 -8.76 -25.44 -8.67
CA ILE A 5 -8.49 -24.08 -9.15
C ILE A 5 -7.16 -23.55 -8.58
N ARG A 6 -6.95 -23.67 -7.27
CA ARG A 6 -5.71 -23.24 -6.62
C ARG A 6 -4.50 -24.04 -7.14
N ASP A 7 -4.68 -25.33 -7.33
CA ASP A 7 -3.62 -26.23 -7.79
C ASP A 7 -3.22 -25.93 -9.25
N SER A 8 -4.14 -25.41 -10.07
CA SER A 8 -3.86 -24.98 -11.44
C SER A 8 -2.97 -23.74 -11.47
N TYR A 9 -3.30 -22.69 -10.69
CA TYR A 9 -2.44 -21.50 -10.59
C TYR A 9 -1.07 -21.85 -10.00
N ASP A 10 -1.02 -22.59 -8.90
CA ASP A 10 0.23 -22.95 -8.24
C ASP A 10 1.14 -23.81 -9.13
N ARG A 11 0.58 -24.58 -10.09
CA ARG A 11 1.35 -25.26 -11.16
C ARG A 11 1.77 -24.33 -12.29
N ALA A 12 0.85 -23.52 -12.77
CA ALA A 12 1.11 -22.63 -13.92
C ALA A 12 2.13 -21.53 -13.59
N LYS A 13 2.14 -21.01 -12.37
CA LYS A 13 3.01 -19.89 -11.98
C LYS A 13 4.51 -20.22 -12.08
N GLU A 14 4.91 -21.50 -11.99
CA GLU A 14 6.32 -21.91 -12.09
C GLU A 14 6.94 -21.60 -13.46
N SER A 15 6.10 -21.52 -14.52
CA SER A 15 6.51 -21.16 -15.88
C SER A 15 6.21 -19.71 -16.26
N LEU A 16 5.63 -18.93 -15.35
CA LEU A 16 5.17 -17.56 -15.61
C LEU A 16 6.07 -16.52 -14.92
N ARG A 17 6.24 -15.38 -15.58
CA ARG A 17 6.86 -14.21 -14.97
C ARG A 17 5.82 -13.47 -14.15
N VAL A 18 5.82 -13.70 -12.83
CA VAL A 18 4.89 -13.08 -11.91
C VAL A 18 5.57 -11.92 -11.21
N VAL A 19 4.96 -10.74 -11.23
CA VAL A 19 5.46 -9.54 -10.54
C VAL A 19 4.36 -8.95 -9.66
N LYS A 20 4.73 -8.52 -8.47
CA LYS A 20 3.89 -7.70 -7.59
C LYS A 20 4.26 -6.24 -7.77
N PHE A 21 3.34 -5.42 -8.29
CA PHE A 21 3.52 -3.99 -8.49
C PHE A 21 2.88 -3.22 -7.33
N VAL A 22 3.67 -2.40 -6.65
CA VAL A 22 3.25 -1.70 -5.42
C VAL A 22 3.49 -0.19 -5.56
N PRO A 23 2.44 0.59 -5.84
CA PRO A 23 2.49 2.04 -5.70
C PRO A 23 2.85 2.45 -4.26
N ALA A 24 4.02 3.07 -4.06
CA ALA A 24 4.56 3.42 -2.75
C ALA A 24 5.04 4.89 -2.64
N SER A 25 4.83 5.71 -3.68
CA SER A 25 5.22 7.12 -3.71
C SER A 25 4.37 8.03 -2.81
N GLY A 26 3.23 7.54 -2.29
CA GLY A 26 2.32 8.34 -1.48
C GLY A 26 2.90 8.70 -0.11
N ALA A 27 2.93 10.02 0.21
CA ALA A 27 3.26 10.51 1.53
C ALA A 27 2.16 10.16 2.56
N ALA A 28 2.56 9.95 3.81
CA ALA A 28 1.62 9.68 4.89
C ALA A 28 0.91 10.95 5.43
N THR A 29 1.27 12.14 4.96
CA THR A 29 0.80 13.44 5.46
C THR A 29 -0.73 13.51 5.64
N ARG A 30 -1.49 12.95 4.67
CA ARG A 30 -2.96 12.95 4.77
C ARG A 30 -3.50 12.07 5.89
N MET A 31 -2.78 11.00 6.26
CA MET A 31 -3.16 10.11 7.36
C MET A 31 -3.09 10.81 8.71
N PHE A 32 -2.17 11.76 8.83
CA PHE A 32 -1.85 12.44 10.09
C PHE A 32 -2.35 13.89 10.15
N LYS A 33 -3.27 14.27 9.23
CA LYS A 33 -3.80 15.64 9.16
C LYS A 33 -4.35 16.12 10.50
N ASP A 34 -5.22 15.35 11.15
CA ASP A 34 -5.81 15.68 12.44
C ASP A 34 -4.76 15.85 13.56
N LEU A 35 -3.68 15.05 13.52
CA LEU A 35 -2.58 15.14 14.47
C LEU A 35 -1.78 16.44 14.27
N PHE A 36 -1.53 16.84 13.03
CA PHE A 36 -0.90 18.13 12.73
C PHE A 36 -1.76 19.31 13.17
N GLU A 37 -3.08 19.25 12.99
CA GLU A 37 -3.99 20.28 13.44
C GLU A 37 -4.03 20.35 14.98
N PHE A 38 -3.96 19.20 15.67
CA PHE A 38 -3.87 19.16 17.13
C PHE A 38 -2.58 19.83 17.63
N VAL A 39 -1.43 19.52 17.05
CA VAL A 39 -0.13 20.11 17.43
C VAL A 39 -0.13 21.62 17.20
N ARG A 40 -0.66 22.07 16.05
CA ARG A 40 -0.61 23.49 15.66
C ARG A 40 -1.65 24.36 16.34
N GLU A 41 -2.85 23.84 16.55
CA GLU A 41 -4.05 24.62 16.96
C GLU A 41 -4.67 24.12 18.27
N GLY A 42 -4.16 23.03 18.84
CA GLY A 42 -4.76 22.40 20.02
C GLY A 42 -6.11 21.71 19.74
N ARG A 43 -6.51 21.59 18.47
CA ARG A 43 -7.82 21.07 18.09
C ARG A 43 -7.90 19.55 18.28
N ARG A 44 -8.53 19.12 19.35
CA ARG A 44 -8.72 17.70 19.67
C ARG A 44 -9.95 17.14 18.94
N THR A 45 -9.71 16.49 17.78
CA THR A 45 -10.76 15.75 17.07
C THR A 45 -11.03 14.39 17.72
N ALA A 46 -12.14 13.73 17.33
CA ALA A 46 -12.44 12.36 17.78
C ALA A 46 -11.31 11.39 17.43
N VAL A 47 -10.68 11.55 16.26
CA VAL A 47 -9.55 10.73 15.79
C VAL A 47 -8.35 10.86 16.72
N VAL A 48 -7.99 12.08 17.11
CA VAL A 48 -6.90 12.35 18.08
C VAL A 48 -7.22 11.73 19.43
N GLY A 49 -8.45 11.91 19.92
CA GLY A 49 -8.90 11.33 21.18
C GLY A 49 -8.82 9.80 21.20
N GLU A 50 -9.28 9.15 20.14
CA GLU A 50 -9.22 7.69 19.99
C GLU A 50 -7.77 7.18 19.90
N LEU A 51 -6.91 7.87 19.16
CA LEU A 51 -5.49 7.54 19.07
C LEU A 51 -4.84 7.59 20.44
N LEU A 52 -5.01 8.66 21.17
CA LEU A 52 -4.41 8.86 22.50
C LEU A 52 -4.92 7.84 23.52
N ALA A 53 -6.23 7.58 23.53
CA ALA A 53 -6.83 6.58 24.42
C ALA A 53 -6.31 5.16 24.15
N ASN A 54 -6.00 4.84 22.88
CA ASN A 54 -5.55 3.52 22.46
C ASN A 54 -4.06 3.47 22.08
N ARG A 55 -3.25 4.51 22.40
CA ARG A 55 -1.87 4.66 21.92
C ARG A 55 -1.00 3.40 22.10
N ARG A 56 -1.16 2.68 23.21
CA ARG A 56 -0.42 1.46 23.53
C ARG A 56 -0.74 0.27 22.62
N ARG A 57 -1.84 0.31 21.89
CA ARG A 57 -2.29 -0.75 20.96
C ARG A 57 -1.73 -0.58 19.55
N PHE A 58 -1.24 0.60 19.20
CA PHE A 58 -0.68 0.86 17.86
C PHE A 58 0.67 0.18 17.67
N ALA A 59 0.94 -0.20 16.42
CA ALA A 59 2.18 -0.89 16.05
C ALA A 59 3.44 -0.07 16.35
N PHE A 60 3.36 1.24 16.25
CA PHE A 60 4.47 2.17 16.52
C PHE A 60 4.73 2.41 18.01
N TRP A 61 3.86 1.97 18.90
CA TRP A 61 3.99 2.28 20.33
C TRP A 61 5.32 1.82 20.95
N PRO A 62 5.84 0.60 20.68
CA PRO A 62 7.12 0.18 21.26
C PRO A 62 8.26 1.16 20.91
N GLU A 63 8.33 1.62 19.66
CA GLU A 63 9.33 2.56 19.18
C GLU A 63 9.11 3.95 19.81
N LEU A 64 7.88 4.45 19.79
CA LEU A 64 7.53 5.74 20.39
C LEU A 64 7.84 5.78 21.88
N ARG A 65 7.49 4.72 22.62
CA ARG A 65 7.73 4.60 24.06
C ARG A 65 9.20 4.75 24.42
N THR A 66 10.12 4.24 23.62
CA THR A 66 11.57 4.39 23.87
C THR A 66 12.03 5.84 23.77
N ILE A 67 11.29 6.67 23.02
CA ILE A 67 11.61 8.09 22.79
C ILE A 67 11.00 8.97 23.89
N ILE A 68 9.72 8.76 24.24
CA ILE A 68 8.98 9.69 25.12
C ILE A 68 8.72 9.16 26.53
N GLY A 69 8.93 7.85 26.78
CA GLY A 69 8.53 7.19 28.01
C GLY A 69 7.03 6.84 28.06
N ASP A 70 6.59 6.30 29.21
CA ASP A 70 5.18 5.87 29.39
C ASP A 70 4.25 7.04 29.80
N ASP A 71 4.80 8.07 30.46
CA ASP A 71 4.06 9.14 31.13
C ASP A 71 4.03 10.46 30.35
N ALA A 72 4.41 10.43 29.06
CA ALA A 72 4.34 11.61 28.19
C ALA A 72 2.91 12.12 28.07
N ASP A 73 2.75 13.45 28.12
CA ASP A 73 1.47 14.13 27.90
C ASP A 73 0.98 13.96 26.45
N GLU A 74 -0.24 14.40 26.21
CA GLU A 74 -0.90 14.23 24.91
C GLU A 74 -0.17 14.98 23.78
N LEU A 75 0.23 16.23 24.04
CA LEU A 75 0.90 17.06 23.03
C LEU A 75 2.25 16.47 22.64
N ARG A 76 3.10 16.18 23.62
CA ARG A 76 4.39 15.54 23.41
C ARG A 76 4.27 14.20 22.70
N THR A 77 3.23 13.41 23.03
CA THR A 77 2.96 12.14 22.35
C THR A 77 2.69 12.37 20.86
N VAL A 78 1.82 13.32 20.50
CA VAL A 78 1.45 13.58 19.11
C VAL A 78 2.59 14.23 18.33
N GLU A 79 3.31 15.20 18.92
CA GLU A 79 4.48 15.83 18.31
C GLU A 79 5.54 14.80 17.92
N ASN A 80 5.82 13.84 18.81
CA ASN A 80 6.80 12.79 18.52
C ASN A 80 6.30 11.76 17.52
N ILE A 81 5.00 11.58 17.33
CA ILE A 81 4.49 10.76 16.21
C ILE A 81 4.72 11.48 14.88
N VAL A 82 4.39 12.76 14.76
CA VAL A 82 4.32 13.43 13.45
C VAL A 82 5.58 14.18 13.05
N ALA A 83 6.30 14.81 14.01
CA ALA A 83 7.37 15.77 13.69
C ALA A 83 8.75 15.39 14.24
N GLU A 84 8.87 15.02 15.53
CA GLU A 84 10.17 14.92 16.19
C GLU A 84 10.74 13.50 16.23
N GLY A 85 10.05 12.56 16.86
CA GLY A 85 10.53 11.19 17.09
C GLY A 85 10.39 10.30 15.86
N LEU A 86 9.18 9.79 15.63
CA LEU A 86 8.89 8.88 14.50
C LEU A 86 8.85 9.62 13.16
N ARG A 87 8.59 10.91 13.15
CA ARG A 87 8.54 11.79 11.98
C ARG A 87 7.60 11.26 10.88
N TYR A 88 6.46 10.69 11.28
CA TYR A 88 5.54 10.07 10.33
C TYR A 88 4.90 11.08 9.37
N GLY A 89 4.92 12.38 9.68
CA GLY A 89 4.52 13.43 8.77
C GLY A 89 5.35 13.52 7.49
N GLU A 90 6.63 13.15 7.57
CA GLU A 90 7.60 13.17 6.45
C GLU A 90 7.95 11.75 5.97
N THR A 91 7.43 10.73 6.64
CA THR A 91 7.74 9.34 6.32
C THR A 91 6.77 8.84 5.25
N PRO A 92 7.26 8.19 4.17
CA PRO A 92 6.39 7.57 3.19
C PRO A 92 5.60 6.42 3.83
N LYS A 93 4.37 6.18 3.40
CA LYS A 93 3.48 5.15 3.96
C LYS A 93 4.12 3.77 4.08
N GLY A 94 5.00 3.42 3.14
CA GLY A 94 5.69 2.13 3.14
C GLY A 94 6.61 1.90 4.33
N LEU A 95 7.11 2.96 4.95
CA LEU A 95 8.04 2.91 6.08
C LEU A 95 7.37 3.15 7.44
N VAL A 96 6.06 3.34 7.46
CA VAL A 96 5.28 3.46 8.69
C VAL A 96 5.04 2.06 9.30
N SER A 97 5.12 1.96 10.62
CA SER A 97 4.82 0.72 11.38
C SER A 97 3.32 0.43 11.34
N PHE A 98 2.92 -0.62 10.62
CA PHE A 98 1.51 -0.92 10.32
C PHE A 98 0.91 -1.97 11.24
N HIS A 99 1.61 -3.08 11.47
CA HIS A 99 1.10 -4.18 12.28
C HIS A 99 2.11 -4.62 13.32
N ARG A 100 1.58 -5.12 14.45
CA ARG A 100 2.37 -5.71 15.52
C ARG A 100 1.90 -7.14 15.81
N TYR A 101 2.87 -8.05 15.93
CA TYR A 101 2.69 -9.48 16.19
C TYR A 101 3.53 -9.86 17.41
N GLY A 102 2.97 -9.68 18.60
CA GLY A 102 3.75 -9.76 19.82
C GLY A 102 4.83 -8.68 19.86
N ASP A 103 6.09 -9.08 19.83
CA ASP A 103 7.25 -8.18 19.82
C ASP A 103 7.70 -7.79 18.40
N GLU A 104 7.27 -8.53 17.38
CA GLU A 104 7.57 -8.19 15.98
C GLU A 104 6.66 -7.04 15.51
N VAL A 105 7.29 -5.96 15.05
CA VAL A 105 6.60 -4.85 14.37
C VAL A 105 6.97 -4.86 12.90
N ARG A 106 5.97 -4.81 12.02
CA ARG A 106 6.17 -4.76 10.57
C ARG A 106 5.72 -3.45 9.98
N LYS A 107 6.57 -2.87 9.15
CA LYS A 107 6.25 -1.73 8.30
C LYS A 107 5.41 -2.19 7.10
N ALA A 108 4.70 -1.25 6.45
CA ALA A 108 3.84 -1.60 5.33
C ALA A 108 4.60 -2.33 4.20
N VAL A 109 5.83 -1.92 3.90
CA VAL A 109 6.67 -2.58 2.89
C VAL A 109 7.00 -4.04 3.26
N GLU A 110 7.22 -4.34 4.53
CA GLU A 110 7.50 -5.69 5.01
C GLU A 110 6.27 -6.61 4.85
N GLU A 111 5.06 -6.09 5.06
CA GLU A 111 3.83 -6.84 4.78
C GLU A 111 3.70 -7.19 3.30
N HIS A 112 4.22 -6.35 2.39
CA HIS A 112 4.28 -6.66 0.97
C HIS A 112 5.27 -7.78 0.65
N LEU A 113 6.38 -7.89 1.39
CA LEU A 113 7.30 -9.05 1.27
C LEU A 113 6.59 -10.34 1.66
N VAL A 114 5.95 -10.36 2.84
CA VAL A 114 5.22 -11.54 3.34
C VAL A 114 4.10 -11.96 2.38
N GLU A 115 3.30 -11.01 1.90
CA GLU A 115 2.25 -11.30 0.91
C GLU A 115 2.82 -11.79 -0.42
N GLY A 116 3.93 -11.21 -0.89
CA GLY A 116 4.61 -11.63 -2.12
C GLY A 116 5.00 -13.10 -2.09
N ALA A 117 5.60 -13.56 -0.98
CA ALA A 117 5.97 -14.96 -0.78
C ALA A 117 4.76 -15.91 -0.84
N GLN A 118 3.58 -15.45 -0.42
CA GLN A 118 2.40 -16.31 -0.34
C GLN A 118 1.66 -16.51 -1.66
N TYR A 119 1.63 -15.52 -2.55
CA TYR A 119 0.86 -15.64 -3.80
C TYR A 119 1.61 -15.24 -5.08
N ALA A 120 2.75 -14.56 -4.98
CA ALA A 120 3.50 -14.09 -6.14
C ALA A 120 4.88 -14.78 -6.28
N ALA A 121 5.16 -15.79 -5.47
CA ALA A 121 6.36 -16.60 -5.62
C ALA A 121 6.21 -17.54 -6.83
N ALA A 122 7.20 -17.51 -7.73
CA ALA A 122 7.29 -18.34 -8.92
C ALA A 122 8.75 -18.75 -9.15
N GLY A 123 9.03 -20.01 -9.40
CA GLY A 123 10.39 -20.53 -9.60
C GLY A 123 11.32 -20.26 -8.40
N GLY A 124 10.80 -20.27 -7.17
CA GLY A 124 11.57 -19.95 -5.96
C GLY A 124 11.91 -18.46 -5.77
N GLU A 125 11.46 -17.57 -6.66
CA GLU A 125 11.68 -16.13 -6.58
C GLU A 125 10.38 -15.36 -6.34
N VAL A 126 10.50 -14.23 -5.64
CA VAL A 126 9.43 -13.24 -5.44
C VAL A 126 9.87 -11.92 -6.05
N LYS A 127 9.23 -11.51 -7.14
CA LYS A 127 9.54 -10.25 -7.81
C LYS A 127 8.56 -9.18 -7.35
N ILE A 128 9.09 -8.11 -6.74
CA ILE A 128 8.27 -6.96 -6.32
C ILE A 128 8.84 -5.69 -6.91
N HIS A 129 7.99 -4.92 -7.56
CA HIS A 129 8.33 -3.61 -8.08
C HIS A 129 7.62 -2.52 -7.28
N PHE A 130 8.39 -1.60 -6.70
CA PHE A 130 7.87 -0.46 -5.97
C PHE A 130 8.00 0.81 -6.80
N THR A 131 6.96 1.63 -6.84
CA THR A 131 7.11 3.02 -7.29
C THR A 131 7.29 3.91 -6.07
N VAL A 132 8.38 4.65 -6.01
CA VAL A 132 8.75 5.49 -4.87
C VAL A 132 9.04 6.92 -5.31
N SER A 133 8.94 7.87 -4.40
CA SER A 133 9.47 9.22 -4.64
C SER A 133 11.00 9.22 -4.53
N PRO A 134 11.71 10.03 -5.33
CA PRO A 134 13.18 10.05 -5.35
C PRO A 134 13.79 10.27 -3.96
N GLU A 135 13.21 11.18 -3.17
CA GLU A 135 13.66 11.54 -1.83
C GLU A 135 13.57 10.40 -0.82
N HIS A 136 12.80 9.36 -1.10
CA HIS A 136 12.59 8.23 -0.19
C HIS A 136 13.28 6.95 -0.63
N LEU A 137 13.81 6.88 -1.85
CA LEU A 137 14.39 5.68 -2.45
C LEU A 137 15.45 5.04 -1.54
N THR A 138 16.43 5.81 -1.10
CA THR A 138 17.53 5.30 -0.25
C THR A 138 17.03 4.72 1.07
N ARG A 139 15.97 5.30 1.66
CA ARG A 139 15.37 4.77 2.90
C ARG A 139 14.68 3.43 2.67
N PHE A 140 14.01 3.24 1.51
CA PHE A 140 13.42 1.95 1.14
C PHE A 140 14.49 0.90 0.90
N GLU A 141 15.55 1.24 0.16
CA GLU A 141 16.65 0.33 -0.14
C GLU A 141 17.35 -0.13 1.14
N ALA A 142 17.68 0.78 2.06
CA ALA A 142 18.32 0.46 3.32
C ALA A 142 17.46 -0.50 4.18
N LEU A 143 16.18 -0.19 4.35
CA LEU A 143 15.28 -1.06 5.10
C LEU A 143 15.15 -2.45 4.47
N LEU A 144 14.98 -2.51 3.15
CA LEU A 144 14.82 -3.80 2.46
C LEU A 144 16.11 -4.61 2.48
N ALA A 145 17.28 -3.99 2.35
CA ALA A 145 18.56 -4.67 2.48
C ALA A 145 18.73 -5.31 3.87
N GLU A 146 18.27 -4.64 4.92
CA GLU A 146 18.28 -5.17 6.30
C GLU A 146 17.29 -6.34 6.47
N LYS A 147 16.07 -6.21 5.95
CA LYS A 147 14.97 -7.13 6.26
C LYS A 147 14.90 -8.36 5.36
N ILE A 148 15.25 -8.23 4.08
CA ILE A 148 15.13 -9.30 3.07
C ILE A 148 15.78 -10.62 3.50
N PRO A 149 17.02 -10.66 4.04
CA PRO A 149 17.65 -11.93 4.42
C PRO A 149 16.82 -12.74 5.42
N GLY A 150 16.18 -12.07 6.38
CA GLY A 150 15.29 -12.71 7.34
C GLY A 150 14.03 -13.31 6.71
N TYR A 151 13.42 -12.57 5.77
CA TYR A 151 12.25 -13.03 5.03
C TYR A 151 12.58 -14.14 4.03
N GLU A 152 13.75 -14.09 3.36
CA GLU A 152 14.24 -15.17 2.51
C GLU A 152 14.40 -16.47 3.29
N SER A 153 15.04 -16.41 4.46
CA SER A 153 15.19 -17.56 5.35
C SER A 153 13.83 -18.10 5.84
N ARG A 154 12.91 -17.20 6.22
CA ARG A 154 11.58 -17.55 6.74
C ARG A 154 10.69 -18.26 5.71
N PHE A 155 10.75 -17.83 4.45
CA PHE A 155 9.84 -18.32 3.40
C PHE A 155 10.49 -19.27 2.39
N GLY A 156 11.80 -19.46 2.43
CA GLY A 156 12.54 -20.32 1.51
C GLY A 156 12.50 -19.81 0.06
N VAL A 157 12.46 -18.49 -0.15
CA VAL A 157 12.39 -17.84 -1.46
C VAL A 157 13.50 -16.80 -1.61
N LYS A 158 13.76 -16.36 -2.85
CA LYS A 158 14.63 -15.23 -3.13
C LYS A 158 13.82 -14.01 -3.55
N TYR A 159 14.09 -12.85 -2.95
CA TYR A 159 13.43 -11.60 -3.33
C TYR A 159 14.22 -10.86 -4.41
N ARG A 160 13.51 -10.46 -5.47
CA ARG A 160 14.00 -9.57 -6.52
C ARG A 160 13.22 -8.27 -6.45
N ILE A 161 13.82 -7.27 -5.83
CA ILE A 161 13.20 -5.96 -5.66
C ILE A 161 13.69 -5.02 -6.76
N SER A 162 12.76 -4.28 -7.33
CA SER A 162 13.06 -3.21 -8.28
C SER A 162 12.26 -1.95 -7.94
N PHE A 163 12.78 -0.81 -8.35
CA PHE A 163 12.16 0.48 -8.09
C PHE A 163 11.97 1.26 -9.38
N SER A 164 10.95 2.10 -9.40
CA SER A 164 10.82 3.18 -10.37
C SER A 164 10.29 4.44 -9.70
N VAL A 165 10.57 5.57 -10.34
CA VAL A 165 10.06 6.87 -9.95
C VAL A 165 8.95 7.24 -10.92
N GLN A 166 7.91 7.94 -10.45
CA GLN A 166 6.89 8.51 -11.32
C GLN A 166 7.54 9.51 -12.29
N ASP A 167 7.17 9.43 -13.55
CA ASP A 167 7.68 10.35 -14.57
C ASP A 167 7.17 11.77 -14.28
N PRO A 168 8.05 12.76 -14.14
CA PRO A 168 7.66 14.16 -13.91
C PRO A 168 6.73 14.75 -14.98
N SER A 169 6.76 14.19 -16.21
CA SER A 169 5.83 14.60 -17.27
C SER A 169 4.37 14.29 -16.96
N THR A 170 4.12 13.40 -16.00
CA THR A 170 2.77 13.04 -15.51
C THR A 170 2.30 13.90 -14.36
N ASP A 171 3.10 14.85 -13.89
CA ASP A 171 2.72 15.74 -12.80
C ASP A 171 1.54 16.64 -13.19
N THR A 172 0.67 16.89 -12.23
CA THR A 172 -0.50 17.75 -12.41
C THR A 172 -0.24 19.16 -11.90
N LEU A 173 -0.77 20.14 -12.62
CA LEU A 173 -0.74 21.53 -12.20
C LEU A 173 -1.61 21.72 -10.94
N ALA A 174 -1.04 22.32 -9.90
CA ALA A 174 -1.81 22.73 -8.74
C ALA A 174 -2.66 23.95 -9.08
N VAL A 175 -3.90 23.96 -8.60
CA VAL A 175 -4.84 25.08 -8.82
C VAL A 175 -5.40 25.60 -7.50
N ASN A 176 -5.78 26.85 -7.50
CA ASN A 176 -6.53 27.50 -6.43
C ASN A 176 -8.00 27.01 -6.42
N PRO A 177 -8.79 27.32 -5.37
CA PRO A 177 -10.21 26.96 -5.32
C PRO A 177 -11.05 27.55 -6.48
N ASP A 178 -10.60 28.65 -7.08
CA ASP A 178 -11.19 29.32 -8.25
C ASP A 178 -10.72 28.73 -9.60
N CYS A 179 -10.00 27.60 -9.58
CA CYS A 179 -9.43 26.93 -10.74
C CYS A 179 -8.30 27.72 -11.46
N THR A 180 -7.80 28.82 -10.90
CA THR A 180 -6.62 29.50 -11.45
C THR A 180 -5.34 28.73 -11.08
N PRO A 181 -4.29 28.75 -11.94
CA PRO A 181 -3.03 28.10 -11.64
C PRO A 181 -2.38 28.62 -10.35
N PHE A 182 -2.05 27.72 -9.43
CA PHE A 182 -1.32 28.08 -8.21
C PHE A 182 0.12 28.41 -8.55
N ARG A 183 0.59 29.58 -8.05
CA ARG A 183 1.98 30.02 -8.20
C ARG A 183 2.69 30.06 -6.85
N ARG A 184 3.94 29.68 -6.84
CA ARG A 184 4.84 29.82 -5.68
C ARG A 184 5.18 31.31 -5.48
N ALA A 185 5.83 31.62 -4.35
CA ALA A 185 6.28 32.98 -4.05
C ALA A 185 7.23 33.57 -5.12
N ASP A 186 7.96 32.72 -5.84
CA ASP A 186 8.84 33.09 -6.96
C ASP A 186 8.09 33.25 -8.32
N GLY A 187 6.76 33.17 -8.32
CA GLY A 187 5.91 33.29 -9.50
C GLY A 187 5.80 32.03 -10.37
N ARG A 188 6.58 30.99 -10.09
CA ARG A 188 6.56 29.75 -10.86
C ARG A 188 5.32 28.92 -10.58
N LEU A 189 4.85 28.21 -11.59
CA LEU A 189 3.77 27.23 -11.46
C LEU A 189 4.18 26.07 -10.53
N LEU A 190 3.25 25.60 -9.70
CA LEU A 190 3.45 24.43 -8.86
C LEU A 190 2.88 23.19 -9.55
N PHE A 191 3.76 22.25 -9.89
CA PHE A 191 3.39 20.91 -10.31
C PHE A 191 3.51 19.96 -9.14
N ARG A 192 2.65 18.95 -9.10
CA ARG A 192 2.64 17.92 -8.05
C ARG A 192 2.47 16.54 -8.68
N PRO A 193 3.09 15.51 -8.10
CA PRO A 193 2.87 14.14 -8.54
C PRO A 193 1.39 13.83 -8.66
N ALA A 194 0.97 13.34 -9.83
CA ALA A 194 -0.39 12.93 -10.07
C ALA A 194 -0.75 11.67 -9.27
N GLY A 195 -2.04 11.35 -9.21
CA GLY A 195 -2.54 10.14 -8.56
C GLY A 195 -2.12 8.85 -9.27
N HIS A 196 -2.68 7.72 -8.82
CA HIS A 196 -2.32 6.38 -9.31
C HIS A 196 -2.41 6.18 -10.83
N GLY A 197 -3.25 6.97 -11.52
CA GLY A 197 -3.35 6.94 -12.99
C GLY A 197 -2.03 7.26 -13.70
N ALA A 198 -1.21 8.13 -13.12
CA ALA A 198 0.11 8.47 -13.67
C ALA A 198 1.08 7.27 -13.66
N LEU A 199 0.88 6.31 -12.76
CA LEU A 199 1.72 5.12 -12.64
C LEU A 199 1.45 4.07 -13.71
N ILE A 200 0.48 4.29 -14.61
CA ILE A 200 0.20 3.37 -15.72
C ILE A 200 1.42 3.27 -16.66
N GLY A 201 2.18 4.35 -16.82
CA GLY A 201 3.44 4.35 -17.57
C GLY A 201 4.53 3.49 -16.90
N ASN A 202 4.61 3.49 -15.56
CA ASN A 202 5.51 2.63 -14.81
C ASN A 202 5.07 1.16 -14.93
N LEU A 203 3.76 0.91 -14.79
CA LEU A 203 3.19 -0.43 -14.92
C LEU A 203 3.42 -1.02 -16.32
N GLY A 204 3.25 -0.21 -17.36
CA GLY A 204 3.46 -0.65 -18.76
C GLY A 204 4.90 -1.04 -19.10
N LYS A 205 5.88 -0.64 -18.28
CA LYS A 205 7.30 -1.03 -18.43
C LYS A 205 7.64 -2.36 -17.75
N ILE A 206 6.70 -2.97 -17.03
CA ILE A 206 6.91 -4.24 -16.33
C ILE A 206 6.78 -5.40 -17.31
N ASP A 207 7.88 -6.09 -17.54
CA ASP A 207 7.90 -7.30 -18.36
C ASP A 207 7.47 -8.51 -17.51
N ALA A 208 6.19 -8.83 -17.56
CA ALA A 208 5.59 -9.93 -16.79
C ALA A 208 4.36 -10.51 -17.51
N ASP A 209 4.08 -11.78 -17.24
CA ASP A 209 2.88 -12.46 -17.73
C ASP A 209 1.68 -12.19 -16.80
N ILE A 210 1.97 -12.03 -15.48
CA ILE A 210 0.97 -11.68 -14.46
C ILE A 210 1.51 -10.56 -13.57
N VAL A 211 0.73 -9.50 -13.39
CA VAL A 211 1.06 -8.42 -12.46
C VAL A 211 -0.03 -8.28 -11.39
N PHE A 212 0.36 -8.46 -10.14
CA PHE A 212 -0.50 -8.18 -8.99
C PHE A 212 -0.32 -6.74 -8.53
N VAL A 213 -1.27 -5.87 -8.82
CA VAL A 213 -1.24 -4.47 -8.37
C VAL A 213 -1.86 -4.34 -6.99
N LYS A 214 -1.16 -3.70 -6.06
CA LYS A 214 -1.65 -3.44 -4.70
C LYS A 214 -0.99 -2.22 -4.09
N ASN A 215 -1.79 -1.27 -3.60
CA ASN A 215 -1.27 -0.07 -2.93
C ASN A 215 -0.50 -0.41 -1.66
N ILE A 216 0.52 0.40 -1.34
CA ILE A 216 1.42 0.20 -0.20
C ILE A 216 0.69 0.11 1.15
N ASP A 217 -0.39 0.86 1.33
CA ASP A 217 -1.18 0.93 2.56
C ASP A 217 -2.33 -0.09 2.61
N ASN A 218 -2.55 -0.87 1.54
CA ASN A 218 -3.63 -1.85 1.50
C ASN A 218 -3.16 -3.24 1.98
N VAL A 219 -2.52 -3.30 3.12
CA VAL A 219 -2.02 -4.54 3.73
C VAL A 219 -2.98 -5.08 4.79
N THR A 220 -2.84 -6.36 5.13
CA THR A 220 -3.67 -7.07 6.12
C THR A 220 -2.82 -7.84 7.09
N THR A 221 -3.33 -7.99 8.32
CA THR A 221 -2.71 -8.83 9.35
C THR A 221 -2.67 -10.30 8.93
N ASP A 222 -1.75 -11.06 9.52
CA ASP A 222 -1.57 -12.49 9.27
C ASP A 222 -2.86 -13.28 9.45
N ALA A 223 -3.68 -12.94 10.45
CA ALA A 223 -4.95 -13.61 10.74
C ALA A 223 -5.99 -13.49 9.58
N ARG A 224 -5.95 -12.40 8.82
CA ARG A 224 -6.87 -12.17 7.68
C ARG A 224 -6.24 -12.46 6.32
N ARG A 225 -4.98 -12.83 6.29
CA ARG A 225 -4.20 -12.97 5.06
C ARG A 225 -4.61 -14.19 4.24
N ALA A 226 -4.93 -15.30 4.87
CA ALA A 226 -5.32 -16.54 4.19
C ALA A 226 -6.47 -16.30 3.19
N ILE A 227 -7.49 -15.55 3.59
CA ILE A 227 -8.64 -15.22 2.72
C ILE A 227 -8.21 -14.37 1.53
N ARG A 228 -7.35 -13.37 1.74
CA ARG A 228 -6.88 -12.49 0.65
C ARG A 228 -5.96 -13.21 -0.33
N CYS A 229 -5.09 -14.09 0.15
CA CYS A 229 -4.25 -14.92 -0.72
C CYS A 229 -5.09 -15.88 -1.56
N PHE A 230 -6.13 -16.46 -0.98
CA PHE A 230 -7.07 -17.31 -1.70
C PHE A 230 -7.75 -16.56 -2.87
N ILE A 231 -8.28 -15.36 -2.61
CA ILE A 231 -8.94 -14.54 -3.64
C ILE A 231 -7.94 -14.17 -4.74
N LYS A 232 -6.71 -13.77 -4.41
CA LYS A 232 -5.69 -13.38 -5.39
C LYS A 232 -5.20 -14.54 -6.25
N LYS A 233 -5.07 -15.73 -5.70
CA LYS A 233 -4.70 -16.94 -6.46
C LYS A 233 -5.82 -17.39 -7.39
N ARG A 234 -7.07 -17.12 -7.06
CA ARG A 234 -8.24 -17.48 -7.89
C ARG A 234 -8.44 -16.56 -9.10
N TRP A 235 -8.06 -15.28 -8.97
CA TRP A 235 -8.28 -14.28 -10.03
C TRP A 235 -7.51 -14.55 -11.33
N PRO A 236 -6.21 -14.95 -11.33
CA PRO A 236 -5.47 -15.22 -12.55
C PRO A 236 -6.05 -16.36 -13.43
N GLU A 237 -6.75 -17.29 -12.82
CA GLU A 237 -7.35 -18.42 -13.56
C GLU A 237 -8.57 -18.02 -14.37
N CYS A 238 -9.40 -17.11 -13.87
CA CYS A 238 -10.44 -16.51 -14.69
C CYS A 238 -9.81 -15.86 -15.94
N CYS A 239 -8.63 -15.26 -15.83
CA CYS A 239 -7.92 -14.64 -16.96
C CYS A 239 -7.25 -15.67 -17.87
N SER A 240 -6.68 -16.78 -17.35
CA SER A 240 -6.07 -17.82 -18.18
C SER A 240 -7.10 -18.60 -19.00
N HIS A 241 -8.29 -18.85 -18.44
CA HIS A 241 -9.43 -19.40 -19.19
C HIS A 241 -9.94 -18.42 -20.27
N CYS A 242 -9.88 -17.11 -20.01
CA CYS A 242 -10.18 -16.12 -21.02
C CYS A 242 -9.14 -16.08 -22.15
N ARG A 243 -7.84 -16.28 -21.84
CA ARG A 243 -6.78 -16.26 -22.86
C ARG A 243 -6.86 -17.43 -23.84
N SER A 244 -7.20 -18.62 -23.36
CA SER A 244 -7.43 -19.77 -24.26
C SER A 244 -8.68 -19.61 -25.13
N GLY A 245 -9.63 -18.73 -24.75
CA GLY A 245 -10.81 -18.36 -25.55
C GLY A 245 -10.57 -17.19 -26.52
N PHE A 246 -9.51 -16.38 -26.33
CA PHE A 246 -9.23 -15.22 -27.17
C PHE A 246 -8.63 -15.55 -28.55
N LEU A 247 -8.17 -16.77 -28.75
CA LEU A 247 -7.71 -17.24 -30.07
C LEU A 247 -8.83 -17.76 -30.96
N ASN A 248 -10.07 -17.83 -30.46
CA ASN A 248 -11.25 -18.16 -31.24
C ASN A 248 -12.37 -17.15 -30.98
N THR A 249 -12.70 -16.38 -31.97
CA THR A 249 -13.60 -15.25 -32.12
C THR A 249 -15.05 -15.40 -31.58
N SER A 250 -15.23 -15.81 -30.34
CA SER A 250 -16.54 -15.68 -29.67
C SER A 250 -16.36 -15.65 -28.15
N TRP A 251 -16.73 -14.53 -27.54
CA TRP A 251 -16.84 -14.39 -26.09
C TRP A 251 -17.78 -15.44 -25.52
N PRO A 252 -17.36 -16.32 -24.61
CA PRO A 252 -18.32 -17.17 -23.93
C PRO A 252 -19.23 -16.29 -23.08
N SER A 253 -20.52 -16.39 -23.31
CA SER A 253 -21.61 -15.67 -22.60
C SER A 253 -21.68 -15.92 -21.08
N LYS A 254 -20.71 -16.61 -20.50
CA LYS A 254 -20.63 -16.98 -19.09
C LYS A 254 -19.67 -16.16 -18.21
N CYS A 255 -18.89 -15.26 -18.79
CA CYS A 255 -18.11 -14.29 -18.00
C CYS A 255 -18.94 -13.01 -17.77
N ARG A 256 -20.07 -13.12 -17.11
CA ARG A 256 -20.70 -11.94 -16.51
C ARG A 256 -19.90 -11.55 -15.28
N VAL A 257 -19.24 -10.41 -15.36
CA VAL A 257 -18.86 -9.67 -14.16
C VAL A 257 -20.16 -9.39 -13.42
N PRO A 258 -20.31 -9.79 -12.15
CA PRO A 258 -21.49 -9.41 -11.38
C PRO A 258 -21.59 -7.89 -11.41
N SER A 259 -22.67 -7.36 -11.96
CA SER A 259 -22.95 -5.93 -11.90
C SER A 259 -23.09 -5.56 -10.43
N TRP A 260 -22.13 -4.79 -9.94
CA TRP A 260 -22.23 -4.19 -8.62
C TRP A 260 -23.30 -3.10 -8.69
N SER A 261 -24.52 -3.45 -8.30
CA SER A 261 -25.59 -2.48 -8.06
C SER A 261 -25.43 -1.98 -6.62
N PRO A 262 -25.20 -0.68 -6.39
CA PRO A 262 -25.23 -0.13 -5.05
C PRO A 262 -26.66 -0.32 -4.50
N SER A 263 -26.79 -0.94 -3.34
CA SER A 263 -28.05 -1.02 -2.62
C SER A 263 -28.56 0.39 -2.35
N PRO A 264 -29.89 0.66 -2.54
CA PRO A 264 -30.45 1.98 -2.28
C PRO A 264 -30.31 2.28 -0.79
N ARG A 265 -29.64 3.39 -0.47
CA ARG A 265 -29.64 3.95 0.88
C ARG A 265 -31.08 4.25 1.26
N SER A 266 -31.59 3.59 2.27
CA SER A 266 -32.89 3.94 2.86
C SER A 266 -32.78 5.35 3.45
N SER A 267 -33.37 6.31 2.75
CA SER A 267 -33.68 7.63 3.28
C SER A 267 -34.77 7.48 4.33
N ARG A 268 -34.39 7.36 5.61
CA ARG A 268 -35.33 7.70 6.68
C ARG A 268 -35.12 9.17 7.01
N MET A 269 -35.91 10.02 6.40
CA MET A 269 -36.26 11.32 6.96
C MET A 269 -37.01 11.06 8.25
N ASN A 270 -36.49 11.49 9.37
CA ASN A 270 -37.29 11.73 10.57
C ASN A 270 -37.77 13.17 10.56
N SER A 271 -39.06 13.32 10.32
CA SER A 271 -39.85 14.47 10.75
C SER A 271 -40.27 14.24 12.20
N ALA A 272 -39.79 15.05 13.11
CA ALA A 272 -40.47 15.68 14.25
C ALA A 272 -39.46 16.50 15.06
#